data_24048320f860d249591f3c94cd0087ee
#
_entry.id   24048320f860d249591f3c94cd0087ee
#
_cell.length_a   1.000
_cell.length_b   1.000
_cell.length_c   1.000
_cell.angle_alpha   90.00
_cell.angle_beta   90.00
_cell.angle_gamma   90.00
#
_symmetry.space_group_name_H-M   'P 1'
#
loop_
_entity.id
_entity.type
_entity.pdbx_description
1 polymer ?
#
loop_
_entity_poly.entity_id
_entity_poly.type
_entity_poly.pdbx_seq_one_letter_code
_entity_poly.pdbx_strand_id
1 'polypeptide(L)'
;MEQRGNYYDSAGALRDMVQSHLMQIMAFIAMEPPSSFETEAIRNEISKVFRSLRPLSPDDIAHNILRAQYSEGKLNGTKLPGYREEPNVNKQSTTETFVALKLYIDNWRWAHVPFYIYTGKRLSEKRSEIIIHFRSTPQALFPGQCCGDSCNQLIITLQPDESIRLRFGLKQPGTNFEVQQVSMDFFYNSLIPNKLPDAYERLLLDAMRGDALLYSRSDALELSWHYLAPLIDHWGKEKEENLVFYPAGSPIPREITHIYSHPYVLEAPVCTPNP
;
A
#
# COMPACT_ATOMS: atom_id res chain seq x y z
N MET A 1 12.82 -5.56 -14.95
CA MET A 1 12.07 -4.49 -15.69
C MET A 1 11.75 -4.86 -17.13
N GLU A 2 12.43 -5.87 -17.65
CA GLU A 2 12.23 -6.38 -19.01
C GLU A 2 12.33 -5.27 -20.07
N GLN A 3 11.34 -5.13 -20.95
CA GLN A 3 11.37 -4.13 -22.02
C GLN A 3 10.96 -2.71 -21.59
N ARG A 4 10.51 -2.50 -20.35
CA ARG A 4 10.00 -1.21 -19.83
C ARG A 4 11.04 -0.35 -19.11
N GLY A 5 12.34 -0.69 -19.14
CA GLY A 5 13.38 0.02 -18.44
C GLY A 5 13.38 1.52 -18.71
N ASN A 6 13.33 1.94 -19.96
CA ASN A 6 13.35 3.35 -20.36
C ASN A 6 12.13 4.15 -19.84
N TYR A 7 10.93 3.57 -19.94
CA TYR A 7 9.73 4.19 -19.37
C TYR A 7 9.84 4.34 -17.85
N TYR A 8 10.22 3.25 -17.18
CA TYR A 8 10.27 3.23 -15.73
C TYR A 8 11.37 4.14 -15.17
N ASP A 9 12.47 4.29 -15.91
CA ASP A 9 13.57 5.18 -15.51
C ASP A 9 13.15 6.66 -15.49
N SER A 10 12.16 7.01 -16.29
CA SER A 10 11.56 8.35 -16.26
C SER A 10 10.41 8.51 -15.26
N ALA A 11 9.68 7.44 -14.97
CA ALA A 11 8.49 7.48 -14.13
C ALA A 11 8.81 7.22 -12.64
N GLY A 12 9.56 6.15 -12.34
CA GLY A 12 9.79 5.70 -10.97
C GLY A 12 8.55 5.09 -10.30
N ALA A 13 8.73 4.55 -9.10
CA ALA A 13 7.65 3.96 -8.32
C ALA A 13 6.63 5.00 -7.85
N LEU A 14 7.07 6.23 -7.61
CA LEU A 14 6.21 7.31 -7.12
C LEU A 14 5.14 7.67 -8.14
N ARG A 15 5.51 7.90 -9.40
CA ARG A 15 4.56 8.28 -10.44
C ARG A 15 3.80 7.09 -10.98
N ASP A 16 4.51 5.97 -11.24
CA ASP A 16 3.91 4.76 -11.84
C ASP A 16 2.91 4.07 -10.91
N MET A 17 3.19 4.02 -9.61
CA MET A 17 2.38 3.24 -8.67
C MET A 17 1.69 4.09 -7.61
N VAL A 18 2.40 4.98 -6.94
CA VAL A 18 1.82 5.71 -5.82
C VAL A 18 0.75 6.67 -6.32
N GLN A 19 1.10 7.57 -7.22
CA GLN A 19 0.18 8.59 -7.72
C GLN A 19 -1.00 7.97 -8.48
N SER A 20 -0.72 7.06 -9.40
CA SER A 20 -1.74 6.54 -10.32
C SER A 20 -2.68 5.51 -9.70
N HIS A 21 -2.17 4.69 -8.75
CA HIS A 21 -2.92 3.56 -8.21
C HIS A 21 -3.14 3.65 -6.70
N LEU A 22 -2.08 3.78 -5.90
CA LEU A 22 -2.20 3.63 -4.46
C LEU A 22 -2.94 4.80 -3.80
N MET A 23 -2.77 6.00 -4.32
CA MET A 23 -3.53 7.16 -3.86
C MET A 23 -5.04 7.01 -4.15
N GLN A 24 -5.41 6.41 -5.27
CA GLN A 24 -6.82 6.12 -5.59
C GLN A 24 -7.39 5.05 -4.63
N ILE A 25 -6.67 3.95 -4.41
CA ILE A 25 -7.08 2.91 -3.47
C ILE A 25 -7.26 3.51 -2.07
N MET A 26 -6.30 4.31 -1.61
CA MET A 26 -6.40 5.01 -0.34
C MET A 26 -7.66 5.90 -0.27
N ALA A 27 -7.94 6.65 -1.34
CA ALA A 27 -9.11 7.53 -1.37
C ALA A 27 -10.43 6.75 -1.31
N PHE A 28 -10.52 5.61 -1.98
CA PHE A 28 -11.69 4.72 -1.86
C PHE A 28 -11.89 4.18 -0.45
N ILE A 29 -10.83 3.83 0.25
CA ILE A 29 -10.91 3.35 1.65
C ILE A 29 -11.26 4.49 2.61
N ALA A 30 -10.77 5.69 2.34
CA ALA A 30 -10.90 6.84 3.24
C ALA A 30 -12.14 7.69 3.01
N MET A 31 -12.83 7.54 1.88
CA MET A 31 -14.01 8.34 1.56
C MET A 31 -15.17 8.09 2.53
N GLU A 32 -16.03 9.08 2.69
CA GLU A 32 -17.31 8.89 3.38
C GLU A 32 -18.31 8.16 2.45
N PRO A 33 -19.31 7.48 3.01
CA PRO A 33 -20.37 6.92 2.19
C PRO A 33 -21.02 8.00 1.31
N PRO A 34 -21.11 7.79 -0.01
CA PRO A 34 -21.74 8.77 -0.88
C PRO A 34 -23.26 8.83 -0.63
N SER A 35 -23.86 9.96 -0.94
CA SER A 35 -25.31 10.16 -0.77
C SER A 35 -26.17 9.29 -1.68
N SER A 36 -25.61 8.84 -2.81
CA SER A 36 -26.23 7.91 -3.76
C SER A 36 -25.14 7.10 -4.46
N PHE A 37 -25.53 6.00 -5.11
CA PHE A 37 -24.61 5.19 -5.92
C PHE A 37 -24.41 5.74 -7.34
N GLU A 38 -24.44 7.07 -7.47
CA GLU A 38 -24.19 7.77 -8.72
C GLU A 38 -22.69 8.11 -8.84
N THR A 39 -22.20 8.07 -10.07
CA THR A 39 -20.79 8.31 -10.39
C THR A 39 -20.26 9.61 -9.78
N GLU A 40 -20.99 10.70 -9.90
CA GLU A 40 -20.54 12.00 -9.38
C GLU A 40 -20.59 12.08 -7.85
N ALA A 41 -21.53 11.42 -7.19
CA ALA A 41 -21.58 11.36 -5.73
C ALA A 41 -20.32 10.67 -5.18
N ILE A 42 -19.95 9.53 -5.75
CA ILE A 42 -18.73 8.78 -5.37
C ILE A 42 -17.47 9.60 -5.64
N ARG A 43 -17.34 10.19 -6.83
CA ARG A 43 -16.19 11.00 -7.23
C ARG A 43 -16.01 12.25 -6.36
N ASN A 44 -17.11 12.84 -5.89
CA ASN A 44 -17.06 13.96 -4.97
C ASN A 44 -16.49 13.57 -3.61
N GLU A 45 -16.84 12.39 -3.07
CA GLU A 45 -16.25 11.90 -1.83
C GLU A 45 -14.76 11.60 -1.98
N ILE A 46 -14.34 11.01 -3.10
CA ILE A 46 -12.92 10.80 -3.42
C ILE A 46 -12.17 12.14 -3.44
N SER A 47 -12.69 13.17 -4.13
CA SER A 47 -12.06 14.49 -4.17
C SER A 47 -11.96 15.15 -2.79
N LYS A 48 -12.93 14.94 -1.89
CA LYS A 48 -12.85 15.42 -0.50
C LYS A 48 -11.67 14.81 0.23
N VAL A 49 -11.39 13.52 0.05
CA VAL A 49 -10.21 12.88 0.65
C VAL A 49 -8.93 13.58 0.21
N PHE A 50 -8.74 13.76 -1.10
CA PHE A 50 -7.54 14.42 -1.62
C PHE A 50 -7.38 15.86 -1.12
N ARG A 51 -8.47 16.62 -1.01
CA ARG A 51 -8.46 17.99 -0.45
C ARG A 51 -8.14 18.04 1.05
N SER A 52 -8.37 16.93 1.74
CA SER A 52 -8.12 16.79 3.18
C SER A 52 -6.75 16.19 3.49
N LEU A 53 -5.93 15.86 2.50
CA LEU A 53 -4.57 15.40 2.74
C LEU A 53 -3.76 16.52 3.41
N ARG A 54 -3.08 16.18 4.50
CA ARG A 54 -2.15 17.09 5.17
C ARG A 54 -0.97 17.37 4.24
N PRO A 55 -0.70 18.63 3.87
CA PRO A 55 0.43 18.96 3.01
C PRO A 55 1.75 18.41 3.57
N LEU A 56 2.60 17.91 2.68
CA LEU A 56 3.93 17.42 3.06
C LEU A 56 4.83 18.58 3.47
N SER A 57 5.28 18.57 4.72
CA SER A 57 6.32 19.48 5.20
C SER A 57 7.71 18.95 4.85
N PRO A 58 8.76 19.79 4.88
CA PRO A 58 10.15 19.32 4.76
C PRO A 58 10.52 18.25 5.80
N ASP A 59 9.98 18.35 7.00
CA ASP A 59 10.16 17.36 8.07
C ASP A 59 9.49 16.02 7.74
N ASP A 60 8.30 16.06 7.16
CA ASP A 60 7.63 14.84 6.68
C ASP A 60 8.44 14.16 5.57
N ILE A 61 9.00 14.93 4.63
CA ILE A 61 9.83 14.39 3.55
C ILE A 61 11.09 13.71 4.13
N ALA A 62 11.68 14.27 5.16
CA ALA A 62 12.90 13.75 5.77
C ALA A 62 12.64 12.48 6.63
N HIS A 63 11.49 12.39 7.33
CA HIS A 63 11.27 11.36 8.34
C HIS A 63 10.12 10.40 8.05
N ASN A 64 9.17 10.78 7.19
CA ASN A 64 7.98 10.02 6.88
C ASN A 64 7.96 9.42 5.48
N ILE A 65 9.06 9.55 4.74
CA ILE A 65 9.17 9.09 3.35
C ILE A 65 10.50 8.38 3.13
N LEU A 66 10.45 7.25 2.44
CA LEU A 66 11.62 6.48 2.03
C LEU A 66 11.58 6.23 0.53
N ARG A 67 12.71 6.43 -0.15
CA ARG A 67 12.94 5.95 -1.51
C ARG A 67 14.07 4.94 -1.53
N ALA A 68 13.90 3.86 -2.29
CA ALA A 68 14.96 2.88 -2.45
C ALA A 68 15.02 2.33 -3.88
N GLN A 69 16.17 1.77 -4.22
CA GLN A 69 16.42 1.16 -5.53
C GLN A 69 16.96 -0.26 -5.32
N TYR A 70 16.50 -1.24 -6.12
CA TYR A 70 17.01 -2.59 -5.96
C TYR A 70 18.41 -2.75 -6.57
N SER A 71 19.26 -3.43 -5.84
CA SER A 71 20.57 -3.91 -6.25
C SER A 71 20.50 -5.35 -6.73
N GLU A 72 21.63 -5.91 -7.20
CA GLU A 72 21.74 -7.34 -7.50
C GLU A 72 21.24 -8.19 -6.31
N GLY A 73 20.54 -9.28 -6.62
CA GLY A 73 20.02 -10.18 -5.60
C GLY A 73 19.67 -11.56 -6.13
N LYS A 74 18.84 -12.30 -5.38
CA LYS A 74 18.40 -13.65 -5.74
C LYS A 74 16.93 -13.84 -5.38
N LEU A 75 16.18 -14.47 -6.27
CA LEU A 75 14.81 -14.91 -6.02
C LEU A 75 14.69 -16.39 -6.39
N ASN A 76 14.26 -17.23 -5.46
CA ASN A 76 14.13 -18.68 -5.65
C ASN A 76 15.41 -19.33 -6.23
N GLY A 77 16.59 -18.88 -5.76
CA GLY A 77 17.88 -19.38 -6.22
C GLY A 77 18.38 -18.77 -7.54
N THR A 78 17.54 -18.06 -8.29
CA THR A 78 17.93 -17.40 -9.55
C THR A 78 18.52 -16.02 -9.25
N LYS A 79 19.71 -15.76 -9.82
CA LYS A 79 20.37 -14.46 -9.72
C LYS A 79 19.59 -13.42 -10.53
N LEU A 80 19.35 -12.27 -9.93
CA LEU A 80 18.66 -11.13 -10.55
C LEU A 80 19.62 -9.95 -10.64
N PRO A 81 19.64 -9.22 -11.78
CA PRO A 81 20.44 -8.01 -11.90
C PRO A 81 19.93 -6.90 -11.00
N GLY A 82 20.80 -5.95 -10.66
CA GLY A 82 20.43 -4.69 -10.08
C GLY A 82 19.69 -3.79 -11.08
N TYR A 83 18.99 -2.77 -10.58
CA TYR A 83 18.19 -1.88 -11.42
C TYR A 83 19.02 -1.22 -12.52
N ARG A 84 20.21 -0.72 -12.18
CA ARG A 84 21.13 -0.06 -13.12
C ARG A 84 21.76 -1.02 -14.15
N GLU A 85 21.59 -2.32 -13.96
CA GLU A 85 22.03 -3.38 -14.87
C GLU A 85 20.92 -3.85 -15.80
N GLU A 86 19.67 -3.44 -15.56
CA GLU A 86 18.52 -3.79 -16.40
C GLU A 86 18.64 -3.13 -17.78
N PRO A 87 18.14 -3.79 -18.83
CA PRO A 87 18.14 -3.23 -20.18
C PRO A 87 17.43 -1.88 -20.25
N ASN A 88 18.03 -0.93 -20.99
CA ASN A 88 17.48 0.42 -21.21
C ASN A 88 17.32 1.29 -19.95
N VAL A 89 18.06 1.01 -18.89
CA VAL A 89 18.17 1.84 -17.69
C VAL A 89 19.51 2.57 -17.69
N ASN A 90 19.51 3.83 -17.29
CA ASN A 90 20.75 4.59 -17.13
C ASN A 90 21.59 3.99 -15.98
N LYS A 91 22.87 3.73 -16.23
CA LYS A 91 23.79 3.15 -15.23
C LYS A 91 24.02 4.04 -14.02
N GLN A 92 23.70 5.31 -14.11
CA GLN A 92 23.75 6.29 -13.01
C GLN A 92 22.34 6.72 -12.54
N SER A 93 21.32 5.93 -12.88
CA SER A 93 19.94 6.24 -12.50
C SER A 93 19.79 6.35 -10.99
N THR A 94 19.09 7.38 -10.55
CA THR A 94 18.65 7.59 -9.17
C THR A 94 17.14 7.35 -9.01
N THR A 95 16.51 6.79 -10.03
CA THR A 95 15.08 6.49 -10.04
C THR A 95 14.75 5.45 -8.99
N GLU A 96 13.78 5.76 -8.17
CA GLU A 96 13.32 4.87 -7.12
C GLU A 96 12.51 3.69 -7.67
N THR A 97 12.83 2.50 -7.20
CA THR A 97 12.09 1.26 -7.50
C THR A 97 11.26 0.78 -6.30
N PHE A 98 11.43 1.44 -5.17
CA PHE A 98 10.64 1.28 -3.97
C PHE A 98 10.38 2.66 -3.35
N VAL A 99 9.14 2.84 -2.89
CA VAL A 99 8.73 4.05 -2.17
C VAL A 99 7.87 3.64 -0.99
N ALA A 100 8.10 4.27 0.15
CA ALA A 100 7.20 4.20 1.30
C ALA A 100 6.87 5.61 1.79
N LEU A 101 5.62 5.82 2.15
CA LEU A 101 5.07 7.09 2.59
C LEU A 101 4.21 6.87 3.84
N LYS A 102 4.34 7.76 4.82
CA LYS A 102 3.38 7.94 5.89
C LYS A 102 2.67 9.26 5.68
N LEU A 103 1.37 9.24 5.59
CA LEU A 103 0.57 10.44 5.37
C LEU A 103 -0.64 10.50 6.30
N TYR A 104 -1.27 11.66 6.36
CA TYR A 104 -2.43 11.92 7.21
C TYR A 104 -3.53 12.61 6.42
N ILE A 105 -4.78 12.32 6.81
CA ILE A 105 -5.99 12.96 6.27
C ILE A 105 -6.58 13.81 7.39
N ASP A 106 -6.59 15.13 7.19
CA ASP A 106 -7.05 16.11 8.17
C ASP A 106 -8.57 16.31 8.05
N ASN A 107 -9.31 15.29 8.45
CA ASN A 107 -10.75 15.35 8.67
C ASN A 107 -11.12 14.70 10.00
N TRP A 108 -12.37 14.83 10.42
CA TRP A 108 -12.81 14.32 11.73
C TRP A 108 -12.73 12.79 11.84
N ARG A 109 -12.99 12.07 10.75
CA ARG A 109 -12.97 10.60 10.74
C ARG A 109 -11.56 10.06 10.91
N TRP A 110 -10.59 10.64 10.23
CA TRP A 110 -9.23 10.15 10.12
C TRP A 110 -8.21 10.96 10.94
N ALA A 111 -8.70 11.89 11.78
CA ALA A 111 -7.81 12.68 12.63
C ALA A 111 -6.87 11.78 13.43
N HIS A 112 -5.56 12.05 13.33
CA HIS A 112 -4.47 11.28 13.98
C HIS A 112 -4.31 9.82 13.55
N VAL A 113 -5.01 9.36 12.50
CA VAL A 113 -4.81 8.03 11.93
C VAL A 113 -3.75 8.11 10.84
N PRO A 114 -2.60 7.42 10.98
CA PRO A 114 -1.60 7.36 9.94
C PRO A 114 -2.03 6.42 8.81
N PHE A 115 -1.80 6.82 7.58
CA PHE A 115 -1.90 5.99 6.41
C PHE A 115 -0.49 5.67 5.92
N TYR A 116 -0.17 4.40 5.80
CA TYR A 116 1.11 3.93 5.30
C TYR A 116 0.90 3.36 3.90
N ILE A 117 1.63 3.88 2.93
CA ILE A 117 1.60 3.42 1.54
C ILE A 117 3.00 2.99 1.17
N TYR A 118 3.16 1.80 0.62
CA TYR A 118 4.43 1.40 0.04
C TYR A 118 4.23 0.54 -1.21
N THR A 119 5.20 0.60 -2.07
CA THR A 119 5.29 -0.23 -3.29
C THR A 119 6.74 -0.46 -3.65
N GLY A 120 7.04 -1.61 -4.22
CA GLY A 120 8.39 -1.93 -4.67
C GLY A 120 8.43 -2.97 -5.79
N LYS A 121 9.44 -2.86 -6.63
CA LYS A 121 9.74 -3.85 -7.67
C LYS A 121 10.73 -4.88 -7.14
N ARG A 122 10.71 -6.09 -7.70
CA ARG A 122 11.66 -7.16 -7.34
C ARG A 122 11.69 -7.51 -5.84
N LEU A 123 10.58 -7.32 -5.12
CA LEU A 123 10.41 -7.85 -3.78
C LEU A 123 10.24 -9.37 -3.82
N SER A 124 10.37 -10.03 -2.67
CA SER A 124 10.25 -11.50 -2.54
C SER A 124 8.89 -12.04 -2.97
N GLU A 125 7.84 -11.24 -2.81
CA GLU A 125 6.46 -11.61 -3.16
C GLU A 125 5.81 -10.55 -4.03
N LYS A 126 4.98 -11.00 -4.98
CA LYS A 126 4.08 -10.14 -5.75
C LYS A 126 2.72 -10.14 -5.06
N ARG A 127 2.44 -9.10 -4.29
CA ARG A 127 1.22 -8.98 -3.51
C ARG A 127 0.72 -7.54 -3.51
N SER A 128 -0.60 -7.39 -3.53
CA SER A 128 -1.27 -6.09 -3.35
C SER A 128 -2.36 -6.27 -2.32
N GLU A 129 -2.27 -5.57 -1.21
CA GLU A 129 -3.20 -5.70 -0.10
C GLU A 129 -3.41 -4.39 0.64
N ILE A 130 -4.52 -4.30 1.34
CA ILE A 130 -4.88 -3.21 2.25
C ILE A 130 -5.03 -3.84 3.63
N ILE A 131 -4.31 -3.33 4.62
CA ILE A 131 -4.39 -3.80 6.00
C ILE A 131 -4.93 -2.67 6.86
N ILE A 132 -6.08 -2.90 7.48
CA ILE A 132 -6.69 -1.98 8.43
C ILE A 132 -6.46 -2.53 9.82
N HIS A 133 -5.64 -1.82 10.61
CA HIS A 133 -5.42 -2.13 12.01
C HIS A 133 -6.48 -1.45 12.86
N PHE A 134 -7.25 -2.23 13.59
CA PHE A 134 -8.20 -1.67 14.55
C PHE A 134 -7.48 -1.14 15.79
N ARG A 135 -8.03 -0.11 16.41
CA ARG A 135 -7.46 0.40 17.65
C ARG A 135 -7.48 -0.66 18.74
N SER A 136 -6.43 -0.70 19.53
CA SER A 136 -6.36 -1.55 20.71
C SER A 136 -7.42 -1.17 21.72
N THR A 137 -7.84 -2.13 22.53
CA THR A 137 -8.68 -1.85 23.69
C THR A 137 -7.87 -1.05 24.73
N PRO A 138 -8.51 -0.13 25.48
CA PRO A 138 -7.81 0.66 26.51
C PRO A 138 -7.12 -0.18 27.59
N GLN A 139 -7.59 -1.40 27.81
CA GLN A 139 -7.05 -2.32 28.79
C GLN A 139 -7.01 -3.74 28.22
N ALA A 140 -5.90 -4.44 28.44
CA ALA A 140 -5.79 -5.86 28.19
C ALA A 140 -6.48 -6.62 29.34
N LEU A 141 -7.58 -7.29 29.06
CA LEU A 141 -8.35 -8.04 30.06
C LEU A 141 -7.80 -9.44 30.29
N PHE A 142 -7.06 -10.00 29.35
CA PHE A 142 -6.57 -11.37 29.40
C PHE A 142 -5.05 -11.41 29.37
N PRO A 143 -4.41 -12.23 30.24
CA PRO A 143 -2.99 -12.52 30.16
C PRO A 143 -2.67 -13.20 28.81
N GLY A 144 -1.55 -12.86 28.18
CA GLY A 144 -1.18 -13.43 26.87
C GLY A 144 -2.00 -12.89 25.69
N GLN A 145 -2.80 -11.84 25.89
CA GLN A 145 -3.34 -11.07 24.79
C GLN A 145 -2.14 -10.61 23.95
N CYS A 146 -1.96 -11.24 22.79
CA CYS A 146 -0.80 -10.98 21.94
C CYS A 146 -0.66 -9.48 21.76
N CYS A 147 0.38 -8.96 22.38
CA CYS A 147 1.08 -7.74 22.06
C CYS A 147 0.25 -6.48 22.03
N GLY A 148 0.74 -5.49 22.69
CA GLY A 148 0.28 -4.13 22.59
C GLY A 148 -0.23 -3.80 21.20
N ASP A 149 -1.26 -3.01 21.13
CA ASP A 149 -1.75 -2.28 19.97
C ASP A 149 -2.41 -3.04 18.82
N SER A 150 -3.48 -3.77 19.11
CA SER A 150 -4.43 -4.24 18.12
C SER A 150 -4.07 -5.52 17.36
N CYS A 151 -4.42 -6.62 17.98
CA CYS A 151 -4.42 -7.92 17.29
C CYS A 151 -5.52 -8.02 16.21
N ASN A 152 -6.50 -7.11 16.19
CA ASN A 152 -7.59 -7.16 15.24
C ASN A 152 -7.22 -6.43 13.96
N GLN A 153 -7.36 -7.11 12.83
CA GLN A 153 -7.01 -6.59 11.51
C GLN A 153 -8.06 -7.00 10.49
N LEU A 154 -8.39 -6.10 9.59
CA LEU A 154 -9.08 -6.42 8.35
C LEU A 154 -8.09 -6.33 7.20
N ILE A 155 -7.88 -7.44 6.49
CA ILE A 155 -6.96 -7.55 5.37
C ILE A 155 -7.78 -7.77 4.10
N ILE A 156 -7.63 -6.87 3.13
CA ILE A 156 -8.24 -6.96 1.81
C ILE A 156 -7.12 -7.22 0.81
N THR A 157 -7.07 -8.43 0.26
CA THR A 157 -6.10 -8.81 -0.76
C THR A 157 -6.69 -8.57 -2.14
N LEU A 158 -5.97 -7.78 -2.95
CA LEU A 158 -6.34 -7.46 -4.33
C LEU A 158 -5.63 -8.38 -5.33
N GLN A 159 -4.43 -8.84 -4.99
CA GLN A 159 -3.61 -9.76 -5.80
C GLN A 159 -2.71 -10.59 -4.87
N PRO A 160 -2.42 -11.88 -5.22
CA PRO A 160 -2.84 -12.61 -6.43
C PRO A 160 -4.28 -13.12 -6.39
N ASP A 161 -4.79 -13.48 -5.21
CA ASP A 161 -6.13 -14.05 -5.03
C ASP A 161 -6.98 -13.07 -4.21
N GLU A 162 -8.03 -12.55 -4.81
CA GLU A 162 -8.93 -11.59 -4.17
C GLU A 162 -9.61 -12.20 -2.96
N SER A 163 -9.39 -11.59 -1.80
CA SER A 163 -9.92 -12.11 -0.53
C SER A 163 -10.10 -11.03 0.52
N ILE A 164 -10.97 -11.31 1.47
CA ILE A 164 -11.14 -10.51 2.70
C ILE A 164 -10.86 -11.43 3.87
N ARG A 165 -9.96 -11.01 4.75
CA ARG A 165 -9.61 -11.72 5.98
C ARG A 165 -9.81 -10.83 7.19
N LEU A 166 -10.58 -11.31 8.16
CA LEU A 166 -10.70 -10.69 9.47
C LEU A 166 -9.86 -11.49 10.48
N ARG A 167 -8.83 -10.88 11.05
CA ARG A 167 -8.06 -11.44 12.17
C ARG A 167 -8.55 -10.84 13.48
N PHE A 168 -8.72 -11.67 14.50
CA PHE A 168 -9.12 -11.21 15.84
C PHE A 168 -8.68 -12.20 16.92
N GLY A 169 -8.59 -11.68 18.15
CA GLY A 169 -8.32 -12.52 19.32
C GLY A 169 -9.56 -13.25 19.79
N LEU A 170 -9.47 -14.57 19.98
CA LEU A 170 -10.51 -15.40 20.55
C LEU A 170 -10.01 -16.08 21.83
N LYS A 171 -10.81 -16.06 22.89
CA LYS A 171 -10.52 -16.83 24.10
C LYS A 171 -10.53 -18.32 23.76
N GLN A 172 -9.43 -18.99 24.05
CA GLN A 172 -9.34 -20.45 23.85
C GLN A 172 -10.36 -21.17 24.74
N PRO A 173 -11.12 -22.13 24.19
CA PRO A 173 -12.00 -22.98 25.00
C PRO A 173 -11.20 -23.71 26.07
N GLY A 174 -11.72 -23.75 27.30
CA GLY A 174 -11.07 -24.43 28.44
C GLY A 174 -11.03 -23.56 29.68
N THR A 175 -10.25 -24.00 30.67
CA THR A 175 -10.16 -23.36 31.99
C THR A 175 -9.21 -22.16 32.02
N ASN A 176 -8.25 -22.07 31.11
CA ASN A 176 -7.29 -20.98 31.03
C ASN A 176 -7.86 -19.78 30.27
N PHE A 177 -7.51 -18.57 30.70
CA PHE A 177 -7.88 -17.33 30.03
C PHE A 177 -6.81 -16.92 28.99
N GLU A 178 -6.53 -17.83 28.07
CA GLU A 178 -5.60 -17.56 26.97
C GLU A 178 -6.33 -17.08 25.73
N VAL A 179 -5.74 -16.10 25.06
CA VAL A 179 -6.27 -15.56 23.79
C VAL A 179 -5.44 -16.09 22.64
N GLN A 180 -6.12 -16.72 21.69
CA GLN A 180 -5.52 -17.19 20.45
C GLN A 180 -5.95 -16.30 19.28
N GLN A 181 -5.02 -16.00 18.38
CA GLN A 181 -5.34 -15.34 17.13
C GLN A 181 -6.04 -16.31 16.18
N VAL A 182 -7.18 -15.90 15.67
CA VAL A 182 -7.94 -16.64 14.67
C VAL A 182 -8.24 -15.75 13.47
N SER A 183 -8.54 -16.37 12.34
CA SER A 183 -8.97 -15.65 11.13
C SER A 183 -10.26 -16.21 10.57
N MET A 184 -11.06 -15.32 10.01
CA MET A 184 -12.18 -15.63 9.12
C MET A 184 -11.78 -15.17 7.73
N ASP A 185 -11.75 -16.12 6.79
CA ASP A 185 -11.31 -15.87 5.42
C ASP A 185 -12.50 -16.01 4.46
N PHE A 186 -12.62 -15.04 3.57
CA PHE A 186 -13.55 -15.06 2.45
C PHE A 186 -12.79 -14.90 1.14
N PHE A 187 -13.01 -15.79 0.18
CA PHE A 187 -12.37 -15.76 -1.13
C PHE A 187 -13.40 -15.50 -2.22
N TYR A 188 -13.18 -14.48 -3.05
CA TYR A 188 -14.11 -14.11 -4.12
C TYR A 188 -14.27 -15.20 -5.17
N ASN A 189 -13.24 -15.97 -5.47
CA ASN A 189 -13.30 -17.09 -6.40
C ASN A 189 -14.28 -18.20 -5.96
N SER A 190 -14.63 -18.26 -4.66
CA SER A 190 -15.64 -19.20 -4.16
C SER A 190 -17.08 -18.85 -4.55
N LEU A 191 -17.33 -17.57 -4.90
CA LEU A 191 -18.66 -17.09 -5.33
C LEU A 191 -18.88 -17.19 -6.83
N ILE A 192 -17.85 -17.29 -7.62
CA ILE A 192 -17.91 -17.12 -9.07
C ILE A 192 -17.45 -18.42 -9.73
N PRO A 193 -18.39 -19.23 -10.25
CA PRO A 193 -18.05 -20.50 -10.90
C PRO A 193 -17.22 -20.34 -12.17
N ASN A 194 -17.28 -19.16 -12.80
CA ASN A 194 -16.56 -18.85 -14.03
C ASN A 194 -15.48 -17.81 -13.78
N LYS A 195 -14.41 -17.85 -14.60
CA LYS A 195 -13.34 -16.86 -14.55
C LYS A 195 -13.91 -15.43 -14.65
N LEU A 196 -13.49 -14.56 -13.74
CA LEU A 196 -13.81 -13.13 -13.82
C LEU A 196 -13.37 -12.54 -15.17
N PRO A 197 -14.18 -11.63 -15.76
CA PRO A 197 -13.75 -10.89 -16.93
C PRO A 197 -12.42 -10.16 -16.64
N ASP A 198 -11.60 -10.00 -17.68
CA ASP A 198 -10.40 -9.18 -17.56
C ASP A 198 -10.76 -7.74 -17.18
N ALA A 199 -9.96 -7.11 -16.33
CA ALA A 199 -10.20 -5.74 -15.87
C ALA A 199 -10.31 -4.74 -17.03
N TYR A 200 -9.53 -4.93 -18.10
CA TYR A 200 -9.61 -4.08 -19.29
C TYR A 200 -10.90 -4.28 -20.09
N GLU A 201 -11.42 -5.51 -20.15
CA GLU A 201 -12.71 -5.79 -20.79
C GLU A 201 -13.82 -4.98 -20.12
N ARG A 202 -13.85 -4.97 -18.80
CA ARG A 202 -14.82 -4.19 -18.02
C ARG A 202 -14.67 -2.68 -18.26
N LEU A 203 -13.45 -2.16 -18.17
CA LEU A 203 -13.18 -0.74 -18.39
C LEU A 203 -13.59 -0.29 -19.79
N LEU A 204 -13.28 -1.07 -20.83
CA LEU A 204 -13.68 -0.74 -22.21
C LEU A 204 -15.20 -0.72 -22.37
N LEU A 205 -15.91 -1.67 -21.74
CA LEU A 205 -17.36 -1.70 -21.77
C LEU A 205 -17.96 -0.47 -21.07
N ASP A 206 -17.43 -0.09 -19.91
CA ASP A 206 -17.87 1.08 -19.17
C ASP A 206 -17.61 2.37 -19.97
N ALA A 207 -16.46 2.49 -20.65
CA ALA A 207 -16.17 3.60 -21.55
C ALA A 207 -17.19 3.71 -22.70
N MET A 208 -17.52 2.57 -23.35
CA MET A 208 -18.53 2.55 -24.43
C MET A 208 -19.94 2.93 -23.95
N ARG A 209 -20.25 2.65 -22.68
CA ARG A 209 -21.54 3.01 -22.07
C ARG A 209 -21.57 4.42 -21.51
N GLY A 210 -20.44 5.12 -21.48
CA GLY A 210 -20.30 6.43 -20.84
C GLY A 210 -20.32 6.35 -19.30
N ASP A 211 -20.16 5.16 -18.73
CA ASP A 211 -20.05 4.99 -17.28
C ASP A 211 -18.62 5.32 -16.83
N ALA A 212 -18.51 6.41 -16.13
CA ALA A 212 -17.23 6.93 -15.67
C ALA A 212 -16.88 6.56 -14.21
N LEU A 213 -17.64 5.64 -13.60
CA LEU A 213 -17.50 5.28 -12.19
C LEU A 213 -16.07 4.80 -11.83
N LEU A 214 -15.49 3.96 -12.67
CA LEU A 214 -14.15 3.40 -12.47
C LEU A 214 -13.02 4.29 -13.01
N TYR A 215 -13.34 5.45 -13.57
CA TYR A 215 -12.36 6.38 -14.11
C TYR A 215 -12.09 7.53 -13.15
N SER A 216 -10.82 7.83 -12.96
CA SER A 216 -10.41 8.98 -12.14
C SER A 216 -10.88 10.29 -12.76
N ARG A 217 -11.40 11.20 -11.94
CA ARG A 217 -11.79 12.54 -12.34
C ARG A 217 -10.58 13.48 -12.34
N SER A 218 -10.52 14.42 -13.26
CA SER A 218 -9.37 15.31 -13.46
C SER A 218 -8.98 16.08 -12.19
N ASP A 219 -9.97 16.62 -11.45
CA ASP A 219 -9.72 17.37 -10.23
C ASP A 219 -9.06 16.50 -9.13
N ALA A 220 -9.47 15.23 -8.99
CA ALA A 220 -8.86 14.29 -8.06
C ALA A 220 -7.41 13.96 -8.47
N LEU A 221 -7.17 13.79 -9.77
CA LEU A 221 -5.82 13.59 -10.32
C LEU A 221 -4.93 14.80 -10.07
N GLU A 222 -5.40 16.01 -10.36
CA GLU A 222 -4.66 17.25 -10.13
C GLU A 222 -4.31 17.43 -8.64
N LEU A 223 -5.26 17.16 -7.75
CA LEU A 223 -5.04 17.23 -6.30
C LEU A 223 -3.97 16.23 -5.84
N SER A 224 -3.99 14.99 -6.36
CA SER A 224 -2.98 13.98 -6.02
C SER A 224 -1.59 14.37 -6.53
N TRP A 225 -1.48 14.93 -7.73
CA TRP A 225 -0.22 15.48 -8.26
C TRP A 225 0.27 16.66 -7.44
N HIS A 226 -0.62 17.58 -7.10
CA HIS A 226 -0.27 18.74 -6.27
C HIS A 226 0.27 18.32 -4.90
N TYR A 227 -0.31 17.28 -4.31
CA TYR A 227 0.15 16.72 -3.04
C TYR A 227 1.57 16.16 -3.12
N LEU A 228 1.92 15.47 -4.21
CA LEU A 228 3.22 14.85 -4.40
C LEU A 228 4.29 15.78 -5.02
N ALA A 229 3.89 16.93 -5.55
CA ALA A 229 4.79 17.85 -6.23
C ALA A 229 6.00 18.27 -5.36
N PRO A 230 5.84 18.65 -4.07
CA PRO A 230 6.97 19.01 -3.21
C PRO A 230 8.00 17.87 -3.07
N LEU A 231 7.53 16.62 -3.02
CA LEU A 231 8.39 15.45 -2.94
C LEU A 231 9.16 15.21 -4.24
N ILE A 232 8.48 15.34 -5.37
CA ILE A 232 9.08 15.21 -6.70
C ILE A 232 10.17 16.27 -6.90
N ASP A 233 9.89 17.51 -6.53
CA ASP A 233 10.84 18.62 -6.62
C ASP A 233 12.05 18.42 -5.69
N HIS A 234 11.82 17.89 -4.50
CA HIS A 234 12.88 17.58 -3.54
C HIS A 234 13.81 16.50 -4.09
N TRP A 235 13.28 15.37 -4.55
CA TRP A 235 14.08 14.29 -5.13
C TRP A 235 14.75 14.66 -6.46
N GLY A 236 14.17 15.57 -7.22
CA GLY A 236 14.79 16.11 -8.43
C GLY A 236 16.06 16.93 -8.17
N LYS A 237 16.19 17.50 -6.98
CA LYS A 237 17.37 18.27 -6.53
C LYS A 237 18.42 17.40 -5.84
N GLU A 238 17.97 16.36 -5.13
CA GLU A 238 18.83 15.35 -4.52
C GLU A 238 19.28 14.34 -5.58
N LYS A 239 20.56 14.15 -5.73
CA LYS A 239 21.11 13.11 -6.63
C LYS A 239 20.93 11.74 -5.97
N GLU A 240 22.01 11.16 -5.46
CA GLU A 240 22.03 9.83 -4.84
C GLU A 240 21.90 9.89 -3.30
N GLU A 241 21.93 11.08 -2.75
CA GLU A 241 21.74 11.34 -1.32
C GLU A 241 20.37 10.80 -0.89
N ASN A 242 20.33 10.04 0.20
CA ASN A 242 19.13 9.41 0.73
C ASN A 242 18.46 8.35 -0.18
N LEU A 243 19.15 7.83 -1.19
CA LEU A 243 18.70 6.65 -1.94
C LEU A 243 19.19 5.37 -1.27
N VAL A 244 18.28 4.63 -0.66
CA VAL A 244 18.57 3.34 -0.02
C VAL A 244 18.64 2.23 -1.07
N PHE A 245 19.45 1.20 -0.84
CA PHE A 245 19.53 0.04 -1.73
C PHE A 245 19.03 -1.22 -1.03
N TYR A 246 18.24 -2.03 -1.73
CA TYR A 246 17.76 -3.33 -1.27
C TYR A 246 18.07 -4.42 -2.29
N PRO A 247 18.44 -5.65 -1.87
CA PRO A 247 18.69 -6.75 -2.80
C PRO A 247 17.41 -7.18 -3.54
N ALA A 248 17.49 -7.39 -4.84
CA ALA A 248 16.38 -7.97 -5.61
C ALA A 248 16.01 -9.36 -5.05
N GLY A 249 14.72 -9.60 -4.83
CA GLY A 249 14.21 -10.82 -4.20
C GLY A 249 14.19 -10.78 -2.67
N SER A 250 14.60 -9.66 -2.04
CA SER A 250 14.48 -9.48 -0.60
C SER A 250 13.06 -9.12 -0.18
N PRO A 251 12.72 -9.29 1.10
CA PRO A 251 11.55 -8.67 1.69
C PRO A 251 11.61 -7.14 1.59
N ILE A 252 10.60 -6.49 2.13
CA ILE A 252 10.55 -5.03 2.25
C ILE A 252 11.83 -4.51 2.95
N PRO A 253 12.45 -3.41 2.46
CA PRO A 253 13.64 -2.82 3.07
C PRO A 253 13.44 -2.55 4.56
N ARG A 254 14.44 -2.90 5.40
CA ARG A 254 14.34 -2.73 6.85
C ARG A 254 14.24 -1.27 7.28
N GLU A 255 14.79 -0.38 6.50
CA GLU A 255 14.78 1.07 6.73
C GLU A 255 13.37 1.64 6.81
N ILE A 256 12.38 0.94 6.26
CA ILE A 256 10.97 1.31 6.37
C ILE A 256 10.47 1.32 7.83
N THR A 257 11.13 0.57 8.74
CA THR A 257 10.78 0.54 10.16
C THR A 257 10.87 1.92 10.83
N HIS A 258 11.69 2.83 10.30
CA HIS A 258 11.77 4.21 10.81
C HIS A 258 10.51 5.03 10.50
N ILE A 259 9.81 4.71 9.41
CA ILE A 259 8.57 5.39 9.01
C ILE A 259 7.39 4.85 9.80
N TYR A 260 7.37 3.54 10.04
CA TYR A 260 6.30 2.86 10.74
C TYR A 260 6.51 2.97 12.25
N SER A 261 5.64 3.70 12.91
CA SER A 261 5.63 3.83 14.38
C SER A 261 5.27 2.51 15.09
N HIS A 262 4.88 1.47 14.34
CA HIS A 262 4.46 0.17 14.82
C HIS A 262 5.24 -0.97 14.19
N PRO A 263 5.87 -1.84 14.98
CA PRO A 263 6.65 -2.99 14.48
C PRO A 263 5.81 -4.03 13.72
N TYR A 264 4.48 -3.95 13.80
CA TYR A 264 3.55 -4.94 13.22
C TYR A 264 3.10 -4.67 11.78
N VAL A 265 3.53 -3.59 11.18
CA VAL A 265 3.13 -3.28 9.79
C VAL A 265 3.86 -4.15 8.77
N LEU A 266 5.03 -4.71 9.13
CA LEU A 266 5.90 -5.41 8.18
C LEU A 266 5.87 -6.92 8.29
N GLU A 267 5.43 -7.47 9.41
CA GLU A 267 5.27 -8.91 9.59
C GLU A 267 3.93 -9.15 10.31
N ALA A 268 2.99 -9.77 9.62
CA ALA A 268 1.95 -10.45 10.36
C ALA A 268 2.67 -11.55 11.17
N PRO A 269 2.73 -11.48 12.51
CA PRO A 269 3.34 -12.56 13.27
C PRO A 269 2.55 -13.82 12.91
N VAL A 270 3.19 -14.72 12.20
CA VAL A 270 2.76 -16.11 12.16
C VAL A 270 2.96 -16.58 13.59
N CYS A 271 1.91 -16.58 14.38
CA CYS A 271 1.89 -17.33 15.62
C CYS A 271 2.03 -18.79 15.18
N THR A 272 3.27 -19.27 15.07
CA THR A 272 3.51 -20.70 15.02
C THR A 272 2.99 -21.26 16.35
N PRO A 273 2.08 -22.22 16.33
CA PRO A 273 1.75 -22.94 17.55
C PRO A 273 3.06 -23.51 18.08
N ASN A 274 3.41 -23.17 19.30
CA ASN A 274 4.48 -23.81 20.00
C ASN A 274 4.17 -25.32 20.08
N PRO A 275 5.14 -26.19 19.84
CA PRO A 275 4.96 -27.64 19.80
C PRO A 275 4.40 -28.19 21.09
#